data_8902f346a832c487d15bfa214ab86f27
#
_entry.id   8902f346a832c487d15bfa214ab86f27
#
_cell.length_a   1.000
_cell.length_b   1.000
_cell.length_c   1.000
_cell.angle_alpha   90.00
_cell.angle_beta   90.00
_cell.angle_gamma   90.00
#
_symmetry.space_group_name_H-M   'P 1'
#
loop_
_entity.id
_entity.type
_entity.pdbx_description
1 polymer ?
#
loop_
_entity_poly.entity_id
_entity_poly.type
_entity_poly.pdbx_seq_one_letter_code
_entity_poly.pdbx_strand_id
1 'polypeptide(L)'
;MNKSKVLVIGLDGVSFRLINEWMRNNQLPTLRSLMEDGCWSELESVYPPLTPAAWTSFYTGKNPGKHGLFDYQLRRQGSYQMIPTHSAMVKSDSLFKILSRKGKKVGVVNVPMTYPADSVNGFMITGLFTPDTGDLNKTNFTYPQQLKEEIMKVSGQYRIYPRFFYTKGNIEELVSDYYTLIDQKINVAMHCMRSKPWDFMMLVINETDHIQHQLWHLLDKNHPDYDAREAQRYADVFLKVYQRVDAGLSQLLEIIDKKNTNIVVMSDHGLGPVYKWINLNTWLLRKGYIAIKQRPLSLLKHIMFRFGFTPANIYRLMLRFSRNKVVEKNKLSEKRGFVSRFFLNENDIDWSATKAYSIGHMGQININMKGREPQGVVEPSAQDAVMNELITALTGIKDRDSSGRQVDAIKQVLKKGELFWGPYAKEAADLYLKVSREEYHILGGATFISNRLIERSYGNTATHRTDGIFIACGPAINKSQHLSKPPKIYELAANILYMLGIPIPGDFDGKVIEALFTPEFLSQNEIIYQDVRQEQSATYKAAQAKAGLTDDEIRAAKEMLKKLGYVRD
;
A
#
# COMPACT_ATOMS: atom_id res chain seq x y z
N MET A 1 2.19 14.82 -36.07
CA MET A 1 1.84 14.65 -34.65
C MET A 1 3.11 14.26 -33.90
N ASN A 2 3.59 15.09 -32.99
CA ASN A 2 4.75 14.78 -32.17
C ASN A 2 4.42 13.54 -31.34
N LYS A 3 5.26 12.51 -31.41
CA LYS A 3 5.06 11.25 -30.66
C LYS A 3 5.46 11.47 -29.19
N SER A 4 4.62 12.19 -28.43
CA SER A 4 4.85 12.37 -26.99
C SER A 4 4.90 11.01 -26.29
N LYS A 5 5.93 10.81 -25.47
CA LYS A 5 6.11 9.65 -24.59
C LYS A 5 5.91 10.05 -23.13
N VAL A 6 5.55 9.08 -22.29
CA VAL A 6 5.46 9.30 -20.85
C VAL A 6 6.22 8.19 -20.12
N LEU A 7 7.16 8.59 -19.26
CA LEU A 7 7.86 7.71 -18.32
C LEU A 7 7.35 8.01 -16.90
N VAL A 8 6.78 7.02 -16.24
CA VAL A 8 6.34 7.10 -14.85
C VAL A 8 7.29 6.29 -13.96
N ILE A 9 7.79 6.92 -12.91
CA ILE A 9 8.65 6.30 -11.91
C ILE A 9 7.94 6.37 -10.56
N GLY A 10 7.52 5.23 -10.06
CA GLY A 10 6.91 5.09 -8.74
C GLY A 10 7.98 4.79 -7.69
N LEU A 11 8.04 5.61 -6.65
CA LEU A 11 8.90 5.43 -5.49
C LEU A 11 7.99 5.17 -4.28
N ASP A 12 7.73 3.88 -4.00
CA ASP A 12 6.77 3.46 -2.97
C ASP A 12 7.10 4.07 -1.61
N GLY A 13 6.10 4.66 -0.96
CA GLY A 13 6.22 5.17 0.40
C GLY A 13 7.08 6.44 0.59
N VAL A 14 7.48 7.14 -0.47
CA VAL A 14 8.34 8.33 -0.34
C VAL A 14 7.51 9.58 -0.03
N SER A 15 8.02 10.41 0.89
CA SER A 15 7.49 11.74 1.19
C SER A 15 8.57 12.82 1.16
N PHE A 16 8.20 14.04 0.84
CA PHE A 16 9.13 15.18 0.90
C PHE A 16 9.66 15.44 2.31
N ARG A 17 8.93 15.05 3.36
CA ARG A 17 9.42 15.15 4.74
C ARG A 17 10.74 14.42 4.96
N LEU A 18 10.92 13.27 4.29
CA LEU A 18 12.14 12.48 4.39
C LEU A 18 13.25 12.97 3.46
N ILE A 19 12.93 13.31 2.21
CA ILE A 19 13.96 13.53 1.18
C ILE A 19 14.35 14.98 0.96
N ASN A 20 13.58 15.97 1.45
CA ASN A 20 13.84 17.41 1.20
C ASN A 20 15.22 17.88 1.64
N GLU A 21 15.68 17.43 2.82
CA GLU A 21 17.00 17.81 3.30
C GLU A 21 18.11 17.24 2.42
N TRP A 22 17.98 16.01 2.00
CA TRP A 22 18.94 15.34 1.09
C TRP A 22 18.99 16.01 -0.29
N MET A 23 17.83 16.42 -0.82
CA MET A 23 17.78 17.16 -2.08
C MET A 23 18.43 18.55 -1.96
N ARG A 24 18.13 19.30 -0.89
CA ARG A 24 18.75 20.62 -0.64
C ARG A 24 20.27 20.53 -0.54
N ASN A 25 20.78 19.48 0.10
CA ASN A 25 22.20 19.22 0.27
C ASN A 25 22.85 18.55 -0.96
N ASN A 26 22.14 18.47 -2.10
CA ASN A 26 22.58 17.84 -3.33
C ASN A 26 23.02 16.36 -3.18
N GLN A 27 22.40 15.65 -2.24
CA GLN A 27 22.68 14.24 -1.98
C GLN A 27 21.78 13.31 -2.82
N LEU A 28 20.72 13.86 -3.44
CA LEU A 28 19.83 13.23 -4.43
C LEU A 28 19.72 14.16 -5.66
N PRO A 29 20.81 14.28 -6.46
CA PRO A 29 20.91 15.28 -7.51
C PRO A 29 19.92 15.08 -8.65
N THR A 30 19.54 13.84 -8.97
CA THR A 30 18.61 13.54 -10.06
C THR A 30 17.19 13.98 -9.70
N LEU A 31 16.70 13.59 -8.52
CA LEU A 31 15.39 14.02 -8.02
C LEU A 31 15.32 15.53 -7.88
N ARG A 32 16.39 16.15 -7.38
CA ARG A 32 16.49 17.60 -7.27
C ARG A 32 16.38 18.29 -8.64
N SER A 33 17.14 17.83 -9.64
CA SER A 33 17.10 18.40 -11.00
C SER A 33 15.70 18.26 -11.63
N LEU A 34 15.05 17.11 -11.48
CA LEU A 34 13.68 16.92 -11.98
C LEU A 34 12.68 17.88 -11.32
N MET A 35 12.85 18.16 -10.03
CA MET A 35 12.00 19.09 -9.29
C MET A 35 12.26 20.55 -9.73
N GLU A 36 13.52 20.93 -9.93
CA GLU A 36 13.92 22.28 -10.37
C GLU A 36 13.52 22.57 -11.83
N ASP A 37 13.61 21.55 -12.71
CA ASP A 37 13.28 21.64 -14.13
C ASP A 37 11.79 21.42 -14.43
N GLY A 38 10.98 21.12 -13.44
CA GLY A 38 9.59 20.71 -13.62
C GLY A 38 8.61 21.34 -12.66
N CYS A 39 7.48 20.66 -12.51
CA CYS A 39 6.41 21.01 -11.58
C CYS A 39 6.32 19.95 -10.48
N TRP A 40 6.12 20.37 -9.23
CA TRP A 40 6.14 19.47 -8.08
C TRP A 40 5.12 19.85 -6.99
N SER A 41 4.74 18.90 -6.18
CA SER A 41 3.86 19.07 -5.02
C SER A 41 3.86 17.81 -4.15
N GLU A 42 3.33 17.89 -2.93
CA GLU A 42 2.83 16.69 -2.26
C GLU A 42 1.77 16.03 -3.14
N LEU A 43 1.60 14.69 -3.00
CA LEU A 43 0.55 13.91 -3.65
C LEU A 43 -0.39 13.35 -2.58
N GLU A 44 -1.67 13.71 -2.66
CA GLU A 44 -2.68 13.19 -1.73
C GLU A 44 -3.07 11.77 -2.11
N SER A 45 -2.71 10.80 -1.26
CA SER A 45 -3.13 9.41 -1.39
C SER A 45 -4.62 9.23 -1.08
N VAL A 46 -5.17 8.03 -1.39
CA VAL A 46 -6.48 7.63 -0.88
C VAL A 46 -6.43 7.38 0.64
N TYR A 47 -7.59 7.35 1.28
CA TYR A 47 -7.67 6.98 2.70
C TYR A 47 -8.47 5.69 2.89
N PRO A 48 -7.96 4.70 3.64
CA PRO A 48 -6.59 4.61 4.17
C PRO A 48 -5.53 4.55 3.08
N PRO A 49 -4.31 5.10 3.30
CA PRO A 49 -3.24 5.15 2.31
C PRO A 49 -2.53 3.79 2.20
N LEU A 50 -3.24 2.80 1.70
CA LEU A 50 -2.77 1.43 1.57
C LEU A 50 -2.34 1.16 0.13
N THR A 51 -1.16 0.60 -0.05
CA THR A 51 -0.53 0.30 -1.35
C THR A 51 -1.49 -0.29 -2.39
N PRO A 52 -2.35 -1.32 -2.06
CA PRO A 52 -3.28 -1.87 -3.05
C PRO A 52 -4.32 -0.86 -3.52
N ALA A 53 -4.91 -0.11 -2.61
CA ALA A 53 -5.93 0.89 -2.93
C ALA A 53 -5.32 2.10 -3.67
N ALA A 54 -4.15 2.55 -3.24
CA ALA A 54 -3.47 3.72 -3.77
C ALA A 54 -2.98 3.50 -5.21
N TRP A 55 -2.19 2.44 -5.48
CA TRP A 55 -1.74 2.12 -6.84
C TRP A 55 -2.92 1.82 -7.77
N THR A 56 -3.95 1.12 -7.29
CA THR A 56 -5.14 0.87 -8.10
C THR A 56 -5.88 2.15 -8.43
N SER A 57 -6.00 3.08 -7.49
CA SER A 57 -6.59 4.40 -7.74
C SER A 57 -5.78 5.20 -8.76
N PHE A 58 -4.44 5.15 -8.67
CA PHE A 58 -3.55 5.77 -9.65
C PHE A 58 -3.84 5.27 -11.07
N TYR A 59 -3.68 3.96 -11.31
CA TYR A 59 -3.76 3.47 -12.70
C TYR A 59 -5.19 3.28 -13.23
N THR A 60 -6.23 3.41 -12.39
CA THR A 60 -7.63 3.42 -12.86
C THR A 60 -8.20 4.83 -13.01
N GLY A 61 -7.55 5.86 -12.45
CA GLY A 61 -8.06 7.23 -12.43
C GLY A 61 -9.32 7.39 -11.56
N LYS A 62 -9.57 6.48 -10.61
CA LYS A 62 -10.83 6.37 -9.86
C LYS A 62 -10.59 6.14 -8.38
N ASN A 63 -11.57 6.54 -7.55
CA ASN A 63 -11.56 6.23 -6.12
C ASN A 63 -11.86 4.74 -5.85
N PRO A 64 -11.51 4.21 -4.64
CA PRO A 64 -11.75 2.81 -4.29
C PRO A 64 -13.19 2.32 -4.46
N GLY A 65 -14.18 3.17 -4.26
CA GLY A 65 -15.60 2.82 -4.46
C GLY A 65 -15.99 2.54 -5.92
N LYS A 66 -15.15 2.91 -6.88
CA LYS A 66 -15.35 2.61 -8.31
C LYS A 66 -14.50 1.43 -8.80
N HIS A 67 -13.32 1.18 -8.21
CA HIS A 67 -12.49 0.04 -8.61
C HIS A 67 -12.57 -1.16 -7.67
N GLY A 68 -13.20 -1.03 -6.49
CA GLY A 68 -13.54 -2.15 -5.59
C GLY A 68 -12.41 -2.66 -4.70
N LEU A 69 -11.22 -2.01 -4.65
CA LEU A 69 -10.13 -2.40 -3.77
C LEU A 69 -9.94 -1.37 -2.64
N PHE A 70 -9.98 -1.85 -1.39
CA PHE A 70 -9.96 -0.99 -0.20
C PHE A 70 -8.81 -1.30 0.76
N ASP A 71 -8.22 -2.52 0.67
CA ASP A 71 -7.24 -3.02 1.62
C ASP A 71 -6.34 -4.10 1.00
N TYR A 72 -5.32 -4.57 1.71
CA TYR A 72 -4.46 -5.72 1.36
C TYR A 72 -5.23 -7.03 1.20
N GLN A 73 -6.34 -7.13 1.89
CA GLN A 73 -7.24 -8.27 1.85
C GLN A 73 -8.69 -7.78 1.74
N LEU A 74 -9.49 -8.52 1.00
CA LEU A 74 -10.93 -8.32 0.95
C LEU A 74 -11.66 -9.48 1.59
N ARG A 75 -12.81 -9.21 2.17
CA ARG A 75 -13.67 -10.24 2.73
C ARG A 75 -14.31 -11.06 1.61
N ARG A 76 -14.17 -12.37 1.67
CA ARG A 76 -14.86 -13.28 0.76
C ARG A 76 -16.37 -13.14 0.95
N GLN A 77 -17.11 -12.95 -0.15
CA GLN A 77 -18.55 -12.80 -0.10
C GLN A 77 -19.21 -13.98 0.64
N GLY A 78 -20.19 -13.70 1.51
CA GLY A 78 -20.87 -14.71 2.31
C GLY A 78 -19.99 -15.41 3.37
N SER A 79 -18.86 -14.80 3.77
CA SER A 79 -17.92 -15.35 4.75
C SER A 79 -17.29 -14.23 5.57
N TYR A 80 -16.70 -14.55 6.73
CA TYR A 80 -15.77 -13.67 7.47
C TYR A 80 -14.32 -13.86 7.04
N GLN A 81 -14.04 -14.79 6.11
CA GLN A 81 -12.70 -15.11 5.64
C GLN A 81 -12.14 -13.97 4.78
N MET A 82 -10.91 -13.58 5.07
CA MET A 82 -10.16 -12.60 4.28
C MET A 82 -9.29 -13.30 3.24
N ILE A 83 -9.29 -12.77 2.01
CA ILE A 83 -8.47 -13.23 0.90
C ILE A 83 -7.57 -12.08 0.40
N PRO A 84 -6.30 -12.35 0.03
CA PRO A 84 -5.40 -11.34 -0.51
C PRO A 84 -5.98 -10.71 -1.78
N THR A 85 -5.79 -9.40 -1.92
CA THR A 85 -6.17 -8.68 -3.13
C THR A 85 -5.24 -8.99 -4.29
N HIS A 86 -5.79 -9.01 -5.51
CA HIS A 86 -5.04 -9.23 -6.74
C HIS A 86 -5.72 -8.55 -7.94
N SER A 87 -5.01 -8.42 -9.08
CA SER A 87 -5.46 -7.62 -10.24
C SER A 87 -6.82 -8.05 -10.82
N ALA A 88 -7.17 -9.34 -10.73
CA ALA A 88 -8.46 -9.82 -11.23
C ALA A 88 -9.67 -9.34 -10.38
N MET A 89 -9.43 -8.80 -9.18
CA MET A 89 -10.49 -8.20 -8.35
C MET A 89 -10.79 -6.75 -8.71
N VAL A 90 -9.92 -6.09 -9.48
CA VAL A 90 -10.10 -4.70 -9.91
C VAL A 90 -11.31 -4.59 -10.85
N LYS A 91 -12.28 -3.77 -10.49
CA LYS A 91 -13.56 -3.60 -11.19
C LYS A 91 -13.57 -2.44 -12.20
N SER A 92 -12.40 -1.99 -12.61
CA SER A 92 -12.22 -0.89 -13.57
C SER A 92 -11.08 -1.19 -14.53
N ASP A 93 -11.13 -0.63 -15.72
CA ASP A 93 -10.01 -0.69 -16.64
C ASP A 93 -8.81 0.09 -16.10
N SER A 94 -7.64 -0.49 -16.25
CA SER A 94 -6.38 0.21 -15.96
C SER A 94 -5.98 1.14 -17.10
N LEU A 95 -5.20 2.16 -16.79
CA LEU A 95 -4.49 3.02 -17.74
C LEU A 95 -3.76 2.19 -18.81
N PHE A 96 -3.15 1.07 -18.40
CA PHE A 96 -2.42 0.17 -19.28
C PHE A 96 -3.33 -0.45 -20.37
N LYS A 97 -4.55 -0.87 -20.00
CA LYS A 97 -5.55 -1.40 -20.93
C LYS A 97 -6.09 -0.32 -21.84
N ILE A 98 -6.39 0.86 -21.29
CA ILE A 98 -6.89 2.01 -22.06
C ILE A 98 -5.88 2.40 -23.14
N LEU A 99 -4.61 2.59 -22.77
CA LEU A 99 -3.53 2.91 -23.69
C LEU A 99 -3.33 1.83 -24.76
N SER A 100 -3.36 0.56 -24.37
CA SER A 100 -3.23 -0.57 -25.29
C SER A 100 -4.35 -0.59 -26.34
N ARG A 101 -5.61 -0.37 -25.94
CA ARG A 101 -6.75 -0.29 -26.87
C ARG A 101 -6.64 0.90 -27.84
N LYS A 102 -6.03 1.99 -27.41
CA LYS A 102 -5.77 3.17 -28.25
C LYS A 102 -4.46 3.02 -29.08
N GLY A 103 -3.92 1.81 -29.18
CA GLY A 103 -2.75 1.48 -30.02
C GLY A 103 -1.40 1.92 -29.46
N LYS A 104 -1.34 2.51 -28.26
CA LYS A 104 -0.08 2.91 -27.63
C LYS A 104 0.73 1.69 -27.19
N LYS A 105 2.05 1.77 -27.31
CA LYS A 105 2.99 0.76 -26.80
C LYS A 105 3.20 0.96 -25.31
N VAL A 106 2.92 -0.06 -24.51
CA VAL A 106 2.88 0.01 -23.04
C VAL A 106 3.95 -0.89 -22.44
N GLY A 107 4.83 -0.32 -21.62
CA GLY A 107 5.78 -1.05 -20.79
C GLY A 107 5.46 -0.87 -19.30
N VAL A 108 5.36 -1.97 -18.55
CA VAL A 108 5.08 -1.97 -17.12
C VAL A 108 6.07 -2.86 -16.40
N VAL A 109 6.76 -2.33 -15.40
CA VAL A 109 7.76 -3.06 -14.62
C VAL A 109 7.49 -2.87 -13.12
N ASN A 110 7.28 -3.96 -12.43
CA ASN A 110 7.16 -4.04 -10.97
C ASN A 110 6.05 -3.16 -10.34
N VAL A 111 4.99 -2.85 -11.08
CA VAL A 111 3.85 -2.09 -10.53
C VAL A 111 3.03 -2.98 -9.59
N PRO A 112 2.74 -2.54 -8.36
CA PRO A 112 1.88 -3.29 -7.43
C PRO A 112 0.48 -3.55 -7.98
N MET A 113 -0.15 -4.62 -7.51
CA MET A 113 -1.51 -5.00 -7.91
C MET A 113 -1.71 -5.30 -9.41
N THR A 114 -0.67 -5.76 -10.09
CA THR A 114 -0.74 -6.14 -11.51
C THR A 114 -0.71 -7.65 -11.76
N TYR A 115 -0.58 -8.48 -10.71
CA TYR A 115 -0.63 -9.94 -10.82
C TYR A 115 -2.07 -10.50 -10.74
N PRO A 116 -2.46 -11.48 -11.60
CA PRO A 116 -1.73 -11.96 -12.77
C PRO A 116 -1.56 -10.89 -13.84
N ALA A 117 -0.50 -11.01 -14.68
CA ALA A 117 -0.19 -10.02 -15.70
C ALA A 117 -1.32 -9.87 -16.73
N ASP A 118 -1.68 -8.61 -17.02
CA ASP A 118 -2.61 -8.31 -18.12
C ASP A 118 -1.92 -8.40 -19.48
N SER A 119 -2.69 -8.80 -20.51
CA SER A 119 -2.26 -8.63 -21.89
C SER A 119 -2.34 -7.14 -22.27
N VAL A 120 -1.20 -6.59 -22.69
CA VAL A 120 -1.08 -5.19 -23.12
C VAL A 120 -0.41 -5.10 -24.51
N ASN A 121 -0.61 -3.99 -25.21
CA ASN A 121 0.12 -3.74 -26.46
C ASN A 121 1.58 -3.38 -26.16
N GLY A 122 2.36 -4.37 -25.74
CA GLY A 122 3.73 -4.20 -25.29
C GLY A 122 4.14 -5.28 -24.29
N PHE A 123 4.53 -4.90 -23.08
CA PHE A 123 4.99 -5.85 -22.07
C PHE A 123 4.61 -5.44 -20.64
N MET A 124 4.48 -6.45 -19.78
CA MET A 124 4.23 -6.27 -18.36
C MET A 124 5.06 -7.26 -17.53
N ILE A 125 5.70 -6.77 -16.49
CA ILE A 125 6.35 -7.52 -15.41
C ILE A 125 5.65 -7.09 -14.14
N THR A 126 4.96 -8.03 -13.47
CA THR A 126 4.16 -7.72 -12.27
C THR A 126 5.03 -7.39 -11.07
N GLY A 127 4.48 -6.63 -10.12
CA GLY A 127 5.18 -6.21 -8.91
C GLY A 127 4.61 -6.82 -7.64
N LEU A 128 4.65 -6.05 -6.57
CA LEU A 128 4.14 -6.42 -5.25
C LEU A 128 2.73 -7.00 -5.35
N PHE A 129 2.43 -8.03 -4.58
CA PHE A 129 1.26 -8.95 -4.62
C PHE A 129 1.34 -10.07 -5.67
N THR A 130 2.45 -10.22 -6.38
CA THR A 130 2.75 -11.47 -7.07
C THR A 130 3.01 -12.56 -6.02
N PRO A 131 2.34 -13.73 -6.06
CA PRO A 131 2.59 -14.79 -5.09
C PRO A 131 4.04 -15.28 -5.13
N ASP A 132 4.69 -15.35 -3.98
CA ASP A 132 6.01 -15.96 -3.85
C ASP A 132 5.86 -17.47 -3.59
N THR A 133 5.79 -18.22 -4.67
CA THR A 133 5.69 -19.70 -4.62
C THR A 133 7.06 -20.39 -4.49
N GLY A 134 8.14 -19.61 -4.25
CA GLY A 134 9.52 -20.09 -4.23
C GLY A 134 10.17 -20.25 -5.62
N ASP A 135 9.37 -20.22 -6.68
CA ASP A 135 9.83 -20.30 -8.07
C ASP A 135 8.96 -19.41 -8.97
N LEU A 136 9.45 -18.20 -9.28
CA LEU A 136 8.75 -17.27 -10.15
C LEU A 136 8.49 -17.83 -11.56
N ASN A 137 9.29 -18.80 -12.02
CA ASN A 137 9.08 -19.41 -13.34
C ASN A 137 7.72 -20.14 -13.43
N LYS A 138 7.16 -20.58 -12.30
CA LYS A 138 5.85 -21.22 -12.23
C LYS A 138 4.68 -20.24 -12.15
N THR A 139 4.94 -18.95 -12.08
CA THR A 139 3.90 -17.91 -11.96
C THR A 139 3.72 -17.15 -13.28
N ASN A 140 2.54 -16.56 -13.47
CA ASN A 140 2.22 -15.72 -14.64
C ASN A 140 2.57 -14.25 -14.39
N PHE A 141 3.83 -14.00 -13.97
CA PHE A 141 4.27 -12.66 -13.58
C PHE A 141 4.71 -11.77 -14.76
N THR A 142 4.73 -12.31 -15.99
CA THR A 142 5.08 -11.53 -17.19
C THR A 142 4.05 -11.67 -18.30
N TYR A 143 3.93 -10.62 -19.11
CA TYR A 143 3.30 -10.64 -20.41
C TYR A 143 4.19 -9.92 -21.43
N PRO A 144 4.48 -10.51 -22.62
CA PRO A 144 4.21 -11.91 -22.95
C PRO A 144 5.02 -12.87 -22.07
N GLN A 145 4.64 -14.15 -22.03
CA GLN A 145 5.28 -15.12 -21.13
C GLN A 145 6.77 -15.34 -21.45
N GLN A 146 7.14 -15.24 -22.72
CA GLN A 146 8.55 -15.36 -23.17
C GLN A 146 9.47 -14.30 -22.57
N LEU A 147 8.93 -13.19 -22.11
CA LEU A 147 9.69 -12.15 -21.43
C LEU A 147 10.41 -12.65 -20.17
N LYS A 148 9.91 -13.71 -19.52
CA LYS A 148 10.57 -14.33 -18.35
C LYS A 148 12.03 -14.71 -18.64
N GLU A 149 12.25 -15.44 -19.72
CA GLU A 149 13.59 -15.90 -20.08
C GLU A 149 14.53 -14.73 -20.38
N GLU A 150 14.00 -13.69 -21.02
CA GLU A 150 14.75 -12.48 -21.35
C GLU A 150 15.21 -11.75 -20.08
N ILE A 151 14.31 -11.50 -19.14
CA ILE A 151 14.64 -10.79 -17.90
C ILE A 151 15.53 -11.62 -16.95
N MET A 152 15.39 -12.95 -16.94
CA MET A 152 16.28 -13.83 -16.17
C MET A 152 17.72 -13.79 -16.72
N LYS A 153 17.90 -13.67 -18.03
CA LYS A 153 19.23 -13.48 -18.65
C LYS A 153 19.87 -12.13 -18.27
N VAL A 154 19.05 -11.08 -18.17
CA VAL A 154 19.52 -9.72 -17.82
C VAL A 154 19.85 -9.59 -16.34
N SER A 155 19.04 -10.18 -15.46
CA SER A 155 19.15 -10.01 -14.01
C SER A 155 19.78 -11.19 -13.28
N GLY A 156 20.09 -12.29 -13.97
CA GLY A 156 20.48 -13.58 -13.37
C GLY A 156 19.31 -14.25 -12.67
N GLN A 157 18.83 -13.67 -11.60
CA GLN A 157 17.62 -14.12 -10.88
C GLN A 157 16.76 -12.90 -10.55
N TYR A 158 15.66 -12.70 -11.29
CA TYR A 158 14.72 -11.62 -10.99
C TYR A 158 13.94 -11.92 -9.71
N ARG A 159 13.83 -10.92 -8.83
CA ARG A 159 13.08 -11.02 -7.59
C ARG A 159 12.18 -9.79 -7.39
N ILE A 160 11.02 -10.02 -6.82
CA ILE A 160 10.07 -8.97 -6.45
C ILE A 160 10.26 -8.60 -4.98
N TYR A 161 10.61 -9.57 -4.14
CA TYR A 161 10.68 -9.46 -2.69
C TYR A 161 12.10 -9.55 -2.14
N PRO A 162 12.38 -8.90 -1.00
CA PRO A 162 13.63 -9.08 -0.29
C PRO A 162 13.75 -10.49 0.30
N ARG A 163 14.99 -10.97 0.41
CA ARG A 163 15.33 -12.23 1.11
C ARG A 163 15.38 -12.05 2.60
N PHE A 164 15.82 -10.88 3.03
CA PHE A 164 16.05 -10.57 4.44
C PHE A 164 15.01 -9.58 4.96
N PHE A 165 14.67 -9.78 6.23
CA PHE A 165 13.88 -8.82 7.00
C PHE A 165 14.73 -8.44 8.21
N TYR A 166 14.56 -7.21 8.71
CA TYR A 166 15.37 -6.70 9.80
C TYR A 166 15.32 -7.61 11.03
N THR A 167 16.50 -7.94 11.48
CA THR A 167 16.81 -8.48 12.81
C THR A 167 18.02 -7.74 13.34
N LYS A 168 18.18 -7.68 14.68
CA LYS A 168 19.35 -7.00 15.23
C LYS A 168 20.63 -7.70 14.74
N GLY A 169 21.47 -6.96 14.01
CA GLY A 169 22.76 -7.43 13.51
C GLY A 169 22.82 -7.87 12.04
N ASN A 170 21.72 -7.75 11.27
CA ASN A 170 21.71 -8.10 9.84
C ASN A 170 21.43 -6.92 8.90
N ILE A 171 21.70 -5.70 9.36
CA ILE A 171 21.40 -4.49 8.55
C ILE A 171 22.23 -4.48 7.26
N GLU A 172 23.49 -4.92 7.30
CA GLU A 172 24.35 -4.97 6.12
C GLU A 172 23.80 -5.92 5.05
N GLU A 173 23.37 -7.12 5.43
CA GLU A 173 22.79 -8.10 4.52
C GLU A 173 21.46 -7.60 3.95
N LEU A 174 20.61 -6.99 4.80
CA LEU A 174 19.34 -6.40 4.39
C LEU A 174 19.54 -5.30 3.34
N VAL A 175 20.47 -4.38 3.59
CA VAL A 175 20.74 -3.25 2.70
C VAL A 175 21.40 -3.72 1.39
N SER A 176 22.32 -4.68 1.46
CA SER A 176 22.92 -5.30 0.27
C SER A 176 21.85 -5.97 -0.61
N ASP A 177 20.86 -6.60 0.01
CA ASP A 177 19.74 -7.20 -0.71
C ASP A 177 18.84 -6.13 -1.37
N TYR A 178 18.59 -5.00 -0.72
CA TYR A 178 17.88 -3.86 -1.31
C TYR A 178 18.63 -3.29 -2.51
N TYR A 179 19.95 -3.11 -2.43
CA TYR A 179 20.76 -2.67 -3.58
C TYR A 179 20.60 -3.63 -4.75
N THR A 180 20.66 -4.93 -4.51
CA THR A 180 20.47 -5.96 -5.54
C THR A 180 19.08 -5.83 -6.20
N LEU A 181 18.02 -5.65 -5.42
CA LEU A 181 16.66 -5.50 -5.95
C LEU A 181 16.47 -4.22 -6.76
N ILE A 182 17.00 -3.10 -6.28
CA ILE A 182 16.97 -1.81 -7.00
C ILE A 182 17.67 -1.97 -8.35
N ASP A 183 18.90 -2.51 -8.35
CA ASP A 183 19.69 -2.68 -9.58
C ASP A 183 18.99 -3.61 -10.57
N GLN A 184 18.41 -4.72 -10.11
CA GLN A 184 17.67 -5.64 -10.97
C GLN A 184 16.49 -4.93 -11.67
N LYS A 185 15.71 -4.16 -10.92
CA LYS A 185 14.55 -3.43 -11.45
C LYS A 185 14.97 -2.37 -12.47
N ILE A 186 15.99 -1.58 -12.15
CA ILE A 186 16.55 -0.56 -13.05
C ILE A 186 17.11 -1.21 -14.32
N ASN A 187 17.95 -2.25 -14.19
CA ASN A 187 18.57 -2.91 -15.34
C ASN A 187 17.54 -3.57 -16.27
N VAL A 188 16.52 -4.22 -15.70
CA VAL A 188 15.43 -4.82 -16.48
C VAL A 188 14.60 -3.74 -17.18
N ALA A 189 14.29 -2.63 -16.51
CA ALA A 189 13.59 -1.50 -17.12
C ALA A 189 14.41 -0.90 -18.27
N MET A 190 15.70 -0.62 -18.07
CA MET A 190 16.60 -0.10 -19.09
C MET A 190 16.71 -1.05 -20.30
N HIS A 191 16.86 -2.35 -20.06
CA HIS A 191 16.89 -3.36 -21.11
C HIS A 191 15.61 -3.33 -21.95
N CYS A 192 14.46 -3.35 -21.31
CA CYS A 192 13.17 -3.30 -22.00
C CYS A 192 12.95 -1.98 -22.76
N MET A 193 13.36 -0.84 -22.19
CA MET A 193 13.26 0.48 -22.85
C MET A 193 14.14 0.60 -24.08
N ARG A 194 15.30 -0.07 -24.10
CA ARG A 194 16.22 -0.09 -25.26
C ARG A 194 15.79 -1.09 -26.35
N SER A 195 15.26 -2.25 -25.93
CA SER A 195 14.98 -3.36 -26.84
C SER A 195 13.56 -3.40 -27.38
N LYS A 196 12.61 -2.68 -26.76
CA LYS A 196 11.19 -2.70 -27.11
C LYS A 196 10.64 -1.30 -27.37
N PRO A 197 9.73 -1.14 -28.34
CA PRO A 197 9.05 0.14 -28.54
C PRO A 197 8.10 0.43 -27.38
N TRP A 198 8.08 1.69 -26.93
CA TRP A 198 7.16 2.17 -25.89
C TRP A 198 6.75 3.62 -26.15
N ASP A 199 5.49 3.93 -25.88
CA ASP A 199 4.91 5.27 -25.78
C ASP A 199 4.69 5.65 -24.33
N PHE A 200 4.34 4.65 -23.51
CA PHE A 200 4.18 4.74 -22.06
C PHE A 200 5.06 3.70 -21.39
N MET A 201 5.84 4.12 -20.41
CA MET A 201 6.66 3.24 -19.57
C MET A 201 6.44 3.54 -18.10
N MET A 202 6.27 2.52 -17.27
CA MET A 202 6.18 2.66 -15.83
C MET A 202 7.06 1.65 -15.11
N LEU A 203 7.83 2.14 -14.13
CA LEU A 203 8.63 1.35 -13.19
C LEU A 203 8.27 1.72 -11.76
N VAL A 204 8.16 0.74 -10.86
CA VAL A 204 8.00 0.98 -9.41
C VAL A 204 9.16 0.37 -8.63
N ILE A 205 9.68 1.12 -7.66
CA ILE A 205 10.72 0.73 -6.70
C ILE A 205 10.08 0.69 -5.31
N ASN A 206 9.98 -0.51 -4.70
CA ASN A 206 9.35 -0.71 -3.39
C ASN A 206 10.34 -0.69 -2.22
N GLU A 207 11.64 -0.72 -2.50
CA GLU A 207 12.69 -0.75 -1.47
C GLU A 207 12.69 0.53 -0.63
N THR A 208 12.20 1.63 -1.19
CA THR A 208 12.00 2.91 -0.50
C THR A 208 10.95 2.82 0.61
N ASP A 209 9.89 2.02 0.42
CA ASP A 209 8.90 1.71 1.45
C ASP A 209 9.45 0.71 2.48
N HIS A 210 10.05 -0.39 1.98
CA HIS A 210 10.52 -1.48 2.83
C HIS A 210 11.57 -1.04 3.85
N ILE A 211 12.52 -0.18 3.48
CA ILE A 211 13.54 0.31 4.43
C ILE A 211 12.89 1.14 5.54
N GLN A 212 11.89 1.96 5.21
CA GLN A 212 11.21 2.79 6.20
C GLN A 212 10.42 1.94 7.20
N HIS A 213 9.69 0.92 6.75
CA HIS A 213 8.98 0.02 7.64
C HIS A 213 9.89 -0.71 8.62
N GLN A 214 11.11 -1.04 8.20
CA GLN A 214 12.00 -1.88 8.99
C GLN A 214 12.99 -1.10 9.83
N LEU A 215 13.48 0.05 9.38
CA LEU A 215 14.60 0.75 9.99
C LEU A 215 14.30 2.19 10.45
N TRP A 216 13.06 2.66 10.43
CA TRP A 216 12.73 4.05 10.84
C TRP A 216 13.26 4.41 12.23
N HIS A 217 13.33 3.43 13.14
CA HIS A 217 13.86 3.59 14.47
C HIS A 217 15.34 4.04 14.51
N LEU A 218 16.09 3.93 13.41
CA LEU A 218 17.46 4.45 13.32
C LEU A 218 17.50 5.98 13.05
N LEU A 219 16.45 6.51 12.41
CA LEU A 219 16.36 7.95 12.09
C LEU A 219 15.80 8.77 13.24
N ASP A 220 14.92 8.19 14.04
CA ASP A 220 14.10 8.91 14.99
C ASP A 220 14.51 8.62 16.43
N LYS A 221 15.20 9.59 17.05
CA LYS A 221 15.67 9.51 18.45
C LYS A 221 14.56 9.31 19.47
N ASN A 222 13.32 9.68 19.13
CA ASN A 222 12.16 9.51 20.01
C ASN A 222 11.47 8.15 19.81
N HIS A 223 11.90 7.39 18.79
CA HIS A 223 11.30 6.08 18.55
C HIS A 223 11.51 5.14 19.72
N PRO A 224 10.49 4.39 20.16
CA PRO A 224 10.61 3.46 21.27
C PRO A 224 11.73 2.42 21.15
N ASP A 225 12.06 2.00 19.92
CA ASP A 225 13.11 1.01 19.62
C ASP A 225 14.46 1.66 19.23
N TYR A 226 14.62 2.98 19.42
CA TYR A 226 15.87 3.66 19.11
C TYR A 226 17.03 3.13 19.96
N ASP A 227 18.11 2.73 19.28
CA ASP A 227 19.40 2.36 19.90
C ASP A 227 20.48 3.30 19.37
N ALA A 228 21.04 4.15 20.23
CA ALA A 228 21.99 5.18 19.83
C ALA A 228 23.26 4.62 19.17
N ARG A 229 23.73 3.44 19.58
CA ARG A 229 24.93 2.80 19.01
C ARG A 229 24.64 2.26 17.61
N GLU A 230 23.50 1.62 17.42
CA GLU A 230 23.07 1.11 16.12
C GLU A 230 22.76 2.28 15.17
N ALA A 231 22.05 3.30 15.63
CA ALA A 231 21.74 4.50 14.84
C ALA A 231 23.02 5.26 14.43
N GLN A 232 24.04 5.35 15.30
CA GLN A 232 25.32 5.96 14.93
C GLN A 232 26.09 5.12 13.91
N ARG A 233 26.11 3.80 14.06
CA ARG A 233 26.77 2.87 13.12
C ARG A 233 26.16 2.91 11.72
N TYR A 234 24.85 3.07 11.63
CA TYR A 234 24.07 3.02 10.38
C TYR A 234 23.41 4.37 10.03
N ALA A 235 24.00 5.50 10.47
CA ALA A 235 23.44 6.83 10.32
C ALA A 235 23.08 7.22 8.88
N ASP A 236 23.80 6.70 7.90
CA ASP A 236 23.67 7.00 6.49
C ASP A 236 22.93 5.92 5.68
N VAL A 237 22.42 4.87 6.34
CA VAL A 237 21.84 3.72 5.65
C VAL A 237 20.65 4.08 4.77
N PHE A 238 19.78 4.95 5.25
CA PHE A 238 18.65 5.45 4.47
C PHE A 238 19.13 6.24 3.26
N LEU A 239 19.98 7.22 3.51
CA LEU A 239 20.53 8.07 2.44
C LEU A 239 21.20 7.22 1.35
N LYS A 240 21.99 6.23 1.70
CA LYS A 240 22.66 5.34 0.73
C LYS A 240 21.68 4.55 -0.13
N VAL A 241 20.58 4.04 0.44
CA VAL A 241 19.54 3.35 -0.34
C VAL A 241 18.87 4.33 -1.31
N TYR A 242 18.54 5.53 -0.86
CA TYR A 242 17.94 6.57 -1.71
C TYR A 242 18.92 7.07 -2.79
N GLN A 243 20.21 7.19 -2.48
CA GLN A 243 21.25 7.51 -3.48
C GLN A 243 21.37 6.41 -4.53
N ARG A 244 21.21 5.13 -4.14
CA ARG A 244 21.18 4.03 -5.13
C ARG A 244 20.00 4.15 -6.07
N VAL A 245 18.83 4.52 -5.56
CA VAL A 245 17.66 4.82 -6.39
C VAL A 245 17.91 6.02 -7.28
N ASP A 246 18.38 7.15 -6.76
CA ASP A 246 18.65 8.38 -7.51
C ASP A 246 19.66 8.17 -8.64
N ALA A 247 20.72 7.38 -8.41
CA ALA A 247 21.69 6.98 -9.43
C ALA A 247 21.04 6.11 -10.53
N GLY A 248 20.15 5.18 -10.14
CA GLY A 248 19.36 4.38 -11.09
C GLY A 248 18.44 5.24 -11.94
N LEU A 249 17.82 6.26 -11.36
CA LEU A 249 17.01 7.24 -12.09
C LEU A 249 17.85 8.01 -13.10
N SER A 250 19.06 8.46 -12.73
CA SER A 250 19.99 9.11 -13.66
C SER A 250 20.24 8.25 -14.90
N GLN A 251 20.54 6.95 -14.70
CA GLN A 251 20.78 6.00 -15.79
C GLN A 251 19.55 5.83 -16.72
N LEU A 252 18.33 5.79 -16.16
CA LEU A 252 17.09 5.75 -16.94
C LEU A 252 16.93 7.03 -17.78
N LEU A 253 17.25 8.20 -17.21
CA LEU A 253 17.13 9.49 -17.89
C LEU A 253 18.17 9.72 -18.98
N GLU A 254 19.30 9.00 -18.97
CA GLU A 254 20.31 9.04 -20.02
C GLU A 254 19.86 8.33 -21.30
N ILE A 255 18.94 7.37 -21.22
CA ILE A 255 18.52 6.56 -22.38
C ILE A 255 17.21 7.04 -23.02
N ILE A 256 16.58 8.08 -22.48
CA ILE A 256 15.33 8.63 -23.05
C ILE A 256 15.60 9.86 -23.92
N ASP A 257 14.73 10.06 -24.90
CA ASP A 257 14.67 11.32 -25.64
C ASP A 257 13.90 12.37 -24.84
N LYS A 258 14.62 13.21 -24.09
CA LYS A 258 14.05 14.25 -23.22
C LYS A 258 13.22 15.29 -23.99
N LYS A 259 13.41 15.46 -25.30
CA LYS A 259 12.63 16.40 -26.12
C LYS A 259 11.20 15.91 -26.40
N ASN A 260 11.00 14.60 -26.34
CA ASN A 260 9.73 13.96 -26.66
C ASN A 260 9.14 13.16 -25.48
N THR A 261 9.79 13.16 -24.30
CA THR A 261 9.36 12.37 -23.16
C THR A 261 9.00 13.26 -21.97
N ASN A 262 7.78 13.14 -21.48
CA ASN A 262 7.37 13.68 -20.19
C ASN A 262 7.66 12.63 -19.10
N ILE A 263 8.20 13.08 -17.97
CA ILE A 263 8.61 12.25 -16.84
C ILE A 263 7.69 12.58 -15.68
N VAL A 264 7.20 11.55 -15.00
CA VAL A 264 6.42 11.67 -13.76
C VAL A 264 7.10 10.82 -12.70
N VAL A 265 7.56 11.42 -11.61
CA VAL A 265 7.99 10.72 -10.39
C VAL A 265 6.91 10.89 -9.35
N MET A 266 6.46 9.78 -8.77
CA MET A 266 5.39 9.80 -7.78
C MET A 266 5.58 8.73 -6.70
N SER A 267 4.95 8.92 -5.56
CA SER A 267 4.72 7.85 -4.59
C SER A 267 3.23 7.67 -4.35
N ASP A 268 2.85 6.46 -3.98
CA ASP A 268 1.45 6.12 -3.68
C ASP A 268 1.01 6.64 -2.31
N HIS A 269 1.93 6.80 -1.38
CA HIS A 269 1.77 7.35 -0.04
C HIS A 269 3.13 7.77 0.53
N GLY A 270 3.14 8.37 1.72
CA GLY A 270 4.33 8.55 2.52
C GLY A 270 4.38 7.59 3.71
N LEU A 271 5.40 7.71 4.56
CA LEU A 271 5.51 6.99 5.83
C LEU A 271 5.87 7.96 6.98
N GLY A 272 5.59 7.48 8.19
CA GLY A 272 6.01 8.13 9.43
C GLY A 272 6.11 7.14 10.57
N PRO A 273 6.70 7.53 11.72
CA PRO A 273 6.99 6.63 12.83
C PRO A 273 5.76 5.99 13.45
N VAL A 274 5.95 4.84 14.08
CA VAL A 274 4.93 4.17 14.91
C VAL A 274 5.49 3.95 16.31
N TYR A 275 4.96 4.67 17.29
CA TYR A 275 5.34 4.50 18.70
C TYR A 275 4.35 3.65 19.48
N LYS A 276 3.07 3.75 19.14
CA LYS A 276 1.99 3.07 19.88
C LYS A 276 0.98 2.42 18.95
N TRP A 277 0.47 1.30 19.38
CA TRP A 277 -0.66 0.60 18.77
C TRP A 277 -1.95 0.82 19.54
N ILE A 278 -3.05 0.96 18.79
CA ILE A 278 -4.42 0.94 19.32
C ILE A 278 -5.05 -0.39 18.89
N ASN A 279 -5.32 -1.26 19.86
CA ASN A 279 -5.88 -2.60 19.64
C ASN A 279 -7.42 -2.53 19.56
N LEU A 280 -7.95 -2.34 18.35
CA LEU A 280 -9.34 -2.00 18.12
C LEU A 280 -10.30 -3.13 18.52
N ASN A 281 -10.01 -4.39 18.18
CA ASN A 281 -10.86 -5.53 18.58
C ASN A 281 -10.86 -5.77 20.10
N THR A 282 -9.76 -5.45 20.79
CA THR A 282 -9.74 -5.46 22.26
C THR A 282 -10.71 -4.44 22.84
N TRP A 283 -10.81 -3.25 22.23
CA TRP A 283 -11.78 -2.24 22.64
C TRP A 283 -13.20 -2.67 22.34
N LEU A 284 -13.48 -3.19 21.14
CA LEU A 284 -14.79 -3.68 20.73
C LEU A 284 -15.26 -4.83 21.65
N LEU A 285 -14.36 -5.76 22.00
CA LEU A 285 -14.65 -6.84 22.95
C LEU A 285 -15.00 -6.30 24.35
N ARG A 286 -14.21 -5.34 24.88
CA ARG A 286 -14.45 -4.74 26.20
C ARG A 286 -15.75 -3.95 26.27
N LYS A 287 -16.16 -3.36 25.15
CA LYS A 287 -17.40 -2.58 25.03
C LYS A 287 -18.62 -3.44 24.67
N GLY A 288 -18.43 -4.76 24.50
CA GLY A 288 -19.54 -5.70 24.24
C GLY A 288 -20.02 -5.69 22.78
N TYR A 289 -19.28 -5.07 21.84
CA TYR A 289 -19.59 -5.15 20.42
C TYR A 289 -19.17 -6.49 19.82
N ILE A 290 -18.09 -7.12 20.35
CA ILE A 290 -17.68 -8.49 20.04
C ILE A 290 -18.11 -9.39 21.18
N ALA A 291 -18.79 -10.50 20.86
CA ALA A 291 -19.15 -11.56 21.77
C ALA A 291 -18.24 -12.78 21.62
N ILE A 292 -18.02 -13.51 22.71
CA ILE A 292 -17.22 -14.74 22.72
C ILE A 292 -18.16 -15.94 22.90
N LYS A 293 -17.92 -17.02 22.17
CA LYS A 293 -18.66 -18.27 22.25
C LYS A 293 -18.72 -18.80 23.70
N GLN A 294 -19.90 -19.23 24.11
CA GLN A 294 -20.15 -19.78 25.45
C GLN A 294 -19.69 -21.26 25.59
N ARG A 295 -18.57 -21.59 24.93
CA ARG A 295 -17.92 -22.91 25.05
C ARG A 295 -16.85 -22.86 26.13
N PRO A 296 -16.67 -23.92 26.96
CA PRO A 296 -15.71 -23.90 28.07
C PRO A 296 -14.30 -23.45 27.67
N LEU A 297 -13.79 -23.94 26.53
CA LEU A 297 -12.45 -23.56 26.02
C LEU A 297 -12.39 -22.09 25.63
N SER A 298 -13.40 -21.56 24.94
CA SER A 298 -13.42 -20.15 24.52
C SER A 298 -13.56 -19.21 25.72
N LEU A 299 -14.35 -19.59 26.70
CA LEU A 299 -14.47 -18.85 27.98
C LEU A 299 -13.15 -18.86 28.75
N LEU A 300 -12.50 -20.01 28.87
CA LEU A 300 -11.18 -20.12 29.49
C LEU A 300 -10.17 -19.22 28.82
N LYS A 301 -10.06 -19.26 27.48
CA LYS A 301 -9.19 -18.37 26.69
C LYS A 301 -9.52 -16.89 26.93
N HIS A 302 -10.80 -16.52 26.99
CA HIS A 302 -11.22 -15.15 27.28
C HIS A 302 -10.79 -14.71 28.69
N ILE A 303 -10.95 -15.58 29.70
CA ILE A 303 -10.45 -15.32 31.05
C ILE A 303 -8.92 -15.14 31.03
N MET A 304 -8.18 -16.06 30.41
CA MET A 304 -6.74 -15.99 30.28
C MET A 304 -6.30 -14.70 29.57
N PHE A 305 -7.00 -14.31 28.49
CA PHE A 305 -6.77 -13.05 27.78
C PHE A 305 -6.94 -11.84 28.70
N ARG A 306 -8.00 -11.79 29.51
CA ARG A 306 -8.23 -10.70 30.48
C ARG A 306 -7.08 -10.59 31.49
N PHE A 307 -6.52 -11.72 31.94
CA PHE A 307 -5.36 -11.77 32.83
C PHE A 307 -4.00 -11.59 32.12
N GLY A 308 -4.01 -11.29 30.83
CA GLY A 308 -2.78 -10.95 30.10
C GLY A 308 -2.07 -12.11 29.40
N PHE A 309 -2.67 -13.28 29.32
CA PHE A 309 -2.17 -14.36 28.47
C PHE A 309 -2.45 -14.02 26.99
N THR A 310 -1.54 -13.28 26.41
CA THR A 310 -1.65 -12.75 25.04
C THR A 310 -0.33 -12.91 24.29
N PRO A 311 -0.37 -12.99 22.94
CA PRO A 311 0.84 -13.04 22.14
C PRO A 311 1.84 -11.91 22.47
N ALA A 312 1.34 -10.67 22.63
CA ALA A 312 2.16 -9.51 22.94
C ALA A 312 2.87 -9.61 24.30
N ASN A 313 2.19 -10.07 25.34
CA ASN A 313 2.79 -10.19 26.67
C ASN A 313 3.82 -11.31 26.72
N ILE A 314 3.55 -12.44 26.07
CA ILE A 314 4.50 -13.55 25.98
C ILE A 314 5.76 -13.12 25.21
N TYR A 315 5.59 -12.42 24.08
CA TYR A 315 6.72 -11.87 23.32
C TYR A 315 7.57 -10.93 24.19
N ARG A 316 6.96 -10.01 24.95
CA ARG A 316 7.65 -9.12 25.88
C ARG A 316 8.40 -9.89 26.98
N LEU A 317 7.79 -10.95 27.50
CA LEU A 317 8.42 -11.80 28.51
C LEU A 317 9.66 -12.52 27.93
N MET A 318 9.53 -13.07 26.73
CA MET A 318 10.66 -13.71 26.03
C MET A 318 11.80 -12.72 25.78
N LEU A 319 11.53 -11.49 25.33
CA LEU A 319 12.53 -10.43 25.15
C LEU A 319 13.25 -10.06 26.47
N ARG A 320 12.55 -10.12 27.60
CA ARG A 320 13.13 -9.79 28.92
C ARG A 320 14.10 -10.85 29.43
N PHE A 321 13.86 -12.12 29.08
CA PHE A 321 14.69 -13.25 29.53
C PHE A 321 15.74 -13.70 28.49
N SER A 322 15.62 -13.26 27.25
CA SER A 322 16.60 -13.56 26.20
C SER A 322 17.86 -12.71 26.40
N ARG A 323 18.99 -13.33 26.73
CA ARG A 323 20.31 -12.68 26.73
C ARG A 323 20.73 -12.19 25.34
N ASN A 324 20.27 -12.86 24.28
CA ASN A 324 20.33 -12.40 22.90
C ASN A 324 19.00 -11.71 22.56
N LYS A 325 19.01 -10.40 22.45
CA LYS A 325 17.82 -9.55 22.14
C LYS A 325 17.19 -9.83 20.77
N VAL A 326 17.49 -10.95 20.16
CA VAL A 326 16.99 -11.42 18.87
C VAL A 326 16.34 -12.78 19.08
N VAL A 327 15.09 -12.77 19.48
CA VAL A 327 14.22 -13.92 19.17
C VAL A 327 13.91 -13.81 17.68
N GLU A 328 14.53 -14.67 16.87
CA GLU A 328 14.29 -14.75 15.44
C GLU A 328 12.78 -14.76 15.16
N LYS A 329 12.28 -13.66 14.62
CA LYS A 329 10.88 -13.49 14.19
C LYS A 329 10.39 -14.69 13.35
N ASN A 330 11.30 -15.29 12.59
CA ASN A 330 11.03 -16.41 11.68
C ASN A 330 10.82 -17.75 12.40
N LYS A 331 11.54 -18.03 13.51
CA LYS A 331 11.32 -19.28 14.28
C LYS A 331 10.02 -19.27 15.09
N LEU A 332 9.49 -18.07 15.43
CA LEU A 332 8.15 -17.98 16.00
C LEU A 332 7.04 -18.17 14.97
N SER A 333 7.28 -17.80 13.69
CA SER A 333 6.26 -17.94 12.64
C SER A 333 5.93 -19.40 12.32
N GLU A 334 6.94 -20.28 12.29
CA GLU A 334 6.72 -21.72 12.03
C GLU A 334 5.97 -22.42 13.18
N LYS A 335 6.20 -22.00 14.44
CA LYS A 335 5.49 -22.52 15.62
C LYS A 335 4.16 -21.80 15.91
N ARG A 336 3.89 -20.67 15.26
CA ARG A 336 2.68 -19.85 15.50
C ARG A 336 1.40 -20.62 15.28
N GLY A 337 1.27 -21.44 14.25
CA GLY A 337 0.06 -22.19 13.95
C GLY A 337 -0.41 -23.13 15.08
N PHE A 338 0.52 -23.71 15.84
CA PHE A 338 0.18 -24.54 17.00
C PHE A 338 -0.08 -23.69 18.24
N VAL A 339 0.74 -22.67 18.48
CA VAL A 339 0.65 -21.81 19.68
C VAL A 339 -0.57 -20.87 19.62
N SER A 340 -0.96 -20.41 18.39
CA SER A 340 -2.14 -19.55 18.20
C SER A 340 -3.45 -20.19 18.67
N ARG A 341 -3.53 -21.53 18.66
CA ARG A 341 -4.70 -22.28 19.14
C ARG A 341 -4.98 -22.10 20.64
N PHE A 342 -3.96 -21.70 21.41
CA PHE A 342 -4.11 -21.47 22.87
C PHE A 342 -4.52 -20.04 23.21
N PHE A 343 -4.37 -19.09 22.27
CA PHE A 343 -4.83 -17.72 22.48
C PHE A 343 -6.25 -17.52 22.01
N LEU A 344 -6.88 -16.47 22.56
CA LEU A 344 -8.15 -15.98 22.05
C LEU A 344 -7.97 -15.52 20.61
N ASN A 345 -8.82 -15.99 19.70
CA ASN A 345 -8.72 -15.71 18.25
C ASN A 345 -10.13 -15.67 17.59
N GLU A 346 -10.15 -15.48 16.28
CA GLU A 346 -11.39 -15.36 15.50
C GLU A 346 -12.35 -16.54 15.63
N ASN A 347 -11.83 -17.77 15.85
CA ASN A 347 -12.63 -18.97 16.02
C ASN A 347 -13.42 -18.97 17.34
N ASP A 348 -13.01 -18.15 18.30
CA ASP A 348 -13.68 -17.99 19.58
C ASP A 348 -14.79 -16.92 19.57
N ILE A 349 -14.89 -16.12 18.48
CA ILE A 349 -15.93 -15.09 18.30
C ILE A 349 -17.29 -15.75 18.07
N ASP A 350 -18.30 -15.31 18.82
CA ASP A 350 -19.70 -15.61 18.56
C ASP A 350 -20.28 -14.56 17.59
N TRP A 351 -20.25 -14.88 16.33
CA TRP A 351 -20.75 -13.99 15.28
C TRP A 351 -22.26 -13.74 15.38
N SER A 352 -23.03 -14.69 15.96
CA SER A 352 -24.49 -14.56 16.15
C SER A 352 -24.88 -13.58 17.25
N ALA A 353 -23.90 -13.11 18.03
CA ALA A 353 -24.10 -12.12 19.10
C ALA A 353 -23.17 -10.88 18.93
N THR A 354 -22.29 -10.88 17.95
CA THR A 354 -21.33 -9.78 17.65
C THR A 354 -22.00 -8.71 16.81
N LYS A 355 -21.99 -7.45 17.25
CA LYS A 355 -22.61 -6.31 16.54
C LYS A 355 -21.64 -5.61 15.58
N ALA A 356 -20.36 -5.50 15.96
CA ALA A 356 -19.33 -4.84 15.15
C ALA A 356 -17.97 -5.50 15.40
N TYR A 357 -17.11 -5.45 14.39
CA TYR A 357 -15.78 -6.06 14.41
C TYR A 357 -14.81 -5.28 13.49
N SER A 358 -13.53 -5.39 13.76
CA SER A 358 -12.49 -4.81 12.90
C SER A 358 -11.74 -5.90 12.16
N ILE A 359 -11.72 -5.79 10.85
CA ILE A 359 -10.86 -6.54 9.96
C ILE A 359 -10.28 -5.51 8.99
N GLY A 360 -8.96 -5.35 8.97
CA GLY A 360 -8.30 -4.35 8.13
C GLY A 360 -7.05 -3.79 8.80
N HIS A 361 -6.30 -2.97 8.08
CA HIS A 361 -4.93 -2.61 8.47
C HIS A 361 -4.81 -1.24 9.13
N MET A 362 -5.81 -0.37 8.99
CA MET A 362 -5.75 1.01 9.49
C MET A 362 -7.09 1.48 10.08
N GLY A 363 -7.64 0.72 11.05
CA GLY A 363 -8.79 1.18 11.83
C GLY A 363 -10.14 1.09 11.11
N GLN A 364 -10.34 0.07 10.29
CA GLN A 364 -11.63 -0.21 9.67
C GLN A 364 -12.54 -0.96 10.65
N ILE A 365 -13.81 -0.58 10.70
CA ILE A 365 -14.85 -1.30 11.46
C ILE A 365 -15.99 -1.69 10.51
N ASN A 366 -16.41 -2.93 10.62
CA ASN A 366 -17.57 -3.49 9.96
C ASN A 366 -18.70 -3.68 10.97
N ILE A 367 -19.90 -3.26 10.61
CA ILE A 367 -21.13 -3.62 11.34
C ILE A 367 -21.53 -5.01 10.86
N ASN A 368 -21.87 -5.90 11.78
CA ASN A 368 -22.30 -7.26 11.46
C ASN A 368 -23.78 -7.26 11.05
N MET A 369 -24.02 -6.91 9.78
CA MET A 369 -25.35 -6.63 9.23
C MET A 369 -26.10 -7.91 8.87
N LYS A 370 -27.35 -7.97 9.25
CA LYS A 370 -28.28 -9.02 8.79
C LYS A 370 -28.48 -8.92 7.27
N GLY A 371 -28.39 -10.06 6.60
CA GLY A 371 -28.50 -10.14 5.14
C GLY A 371 -27.21 -9.82 4.38
N ARG A 372 -26.17 -9.25 5.02
CA ARG A 372 -24.85 -8.99 4.44
C ARG A 372 -23.78 -9.97 4.93
N GLU A 373 -23.71 -10.18 6.24
CA GLU A 373 -22.82 -11.14 6.86
C GLU A 373 -23.52 -12.48 7.12
N PRO A 374 -22.77 -13.61 7.15
CA PRO A 374 -23.36 -14.95 7.33
C PRO A 374 -24.18 -15.10 8.61
N GLN A 375 -23.76 -14.45 9.69
CA GLN A 375 -24.42 -14.45 11.00
C GLN A 375 -24.65 -13.01 11.47
N GLY A 376 -25.07 -12.13 10.55
CA GLY A 376 -25.34 -10.74 10.85
C GLY A 376 -26.50 -10.57 11.83
N VAL A 377 -26.35 -9.66 12.80
CA VAL A 377 -27.31 -9.43 13.88
C VAL A 377 -27.93 -8.03 13.87
N VAL A 378 -27.28 -7.08 13.23
CA VAL A 378 -27.76 -5.70 13.16
C VAL A 378 -28.73 -5.57 11.98
N GLU A 379 -29.97 -5.20 12.27
CA GLU A 379 -30.96 -4.92 11.22
C GLU A 379 -30.55 -3.69 10.40
N PRO A 380 -30.84 -3.66 9.10
CA PRO A 380 -30.52 -2.48 8.25
C PRO A 380 -31.05 -1.16 8.80
N SER A 381 -32.23 -1.14 9.41
CA SER A 381 -32.84 0.03 10.05
C SER A 381 -32.10 0.51 11.30
N ALA A 382 -31.32 -0.35 11.96
CA ALA A 382 -30.54 -0.03 13.16
C ALA A 382 -29.08 0.36 12.85
N GLN A 383 -28.63 0.24 11.60
CA GLN A 383 -27.23 0.45 11.21
C GLN A 383 -26.71 1.84 11.61
N ASP A 384 -27.45 2.91 11.28
CA ASP A 384 -27.03 4.29 11.59
C ASP A 384 -26.96 4.55 13.10
N ALA A 385 -27.87 3.99 13.86
CA ALA A 385 -27.85 4.10 15.32
C ALA A 385 -26.59 3.47 15.92
N VAL A 386 -26.25 2.24 15.50
CA VAL A 386 -25.03 1.53 15.94
C VAL A 386 -23.76 2.27 15.48
N MET A 387 -23.73 2.79 14.25
CA MET A 387 -22.59 3.59 13.79
C MET A 387 -22.40 4.86 14.60
N ASN A 388 -23.47 5.61 14.90
CA ASN A 388 -23.37 6.85 15.66
C ASN A 388 -22.96 6.59 17.12
N GLU A 389 -23.44 5.52 17.73
CA GLU A 389 -22.98 5.05 19.04
C GLU A 389 -21.49 4.75 19.04
N LEU A 390 -21.00 4.00 18.03
CA LEU A 390 -19.58 3.70 17.86
C LEU A 390 -18.74 4.94 17.64
N ILE A 391 -19.17 5.87 16.78
CA ILE A 391 -18.48 7.14 16.50
C ILE A 391 -18.27 7.92 17.81
N THR A 392 -19.34 8.09 18.58
CA THR A 392 -19.27 8.80 19.87
C THR A 392 -18.32 8.12 20.86
N ALA A 393 -18.41 6.79 20.97
CA ALA A 393 -17.59 6.03 21.91
C ALA A 393 -16.12 5.97 21.52
N LEU A 394 -15.80 5.89 20.21
CA LEU A 394 -14.44 5.81 19.67
C LEU A 394 -13.70 7.15 19.78
N THR A 395 -14.37 8.27 19.51
CA THR A 395 -13.78 9.61 19.69
C THR A 395 -13.48 9.91 21.15
N GLY A 396 -14.11 9.23 22.09
CA GLY A 396 -13.82 9.29 23.53
C GLY A 396 -12.58 8.52 23.99
N ILE A 397 -11.87 7.81 23.10
CA ILE A 397 -10.66 7.06 23.48
C ILE A 397 -9.52 8.02 23.79
N LYS A 398 -9.00 7.93 25.02
CA LYS A 398 -7.90 8.75 25.55
C LYS A 398 -6.65 7.92 25.76
N ASP A 399 -5.51 8.56 25.59
CA ASP A 399 -4.18 8.06 25.96
C ASP A 399 -3.46 9.05 26.89
N ARG A 400 -2.28 8.69 27.34
CA ARG A 400 -1.35 9.61 28.04
C ARG A 400 -0.12 9.84 27.18
N ASP A 401 0.25 11.11 27.01
CA ASP A 401 1.50 11.48 26.33
C ASP A 401 2.72 11.20 27.23
N SER A 402 3.91 11.52 26.74
CA SER A 402 5.18 11.34 27.47
C SER A 402 5.26 12.18 28.76
N SER A 403 4.48 13.26 28.87
CA SER A 403 4.37 14.06 30.08
C SER A 403 3.29 13.58 31.05
N GLY A 404 2.58 12.50 30.72
CA GLY A 404 1.48 11.95 31.52
C GLY A 404 0.13 12.67 31.33
N ARG A 405 0.05 13.70 30.47
CA ARG A 405 -1.21 14.41 30.17
C ARG A 405 -2.13 13.55 29.33
N GLN A 406 -3.42 13.64 29.64
CA GLN A 406 -4.46 12.94 28.87
C GLN A 406 -4.64 13.63 27.50
N VAL A 407 -4.60 12.83 26.43
CA VAL A 407 -4.74 13.27 25.04
C VAL A 407 -5.73 12.37 24.31
N ASP A 408 -6.37 12.90 23.27
CA ASP A 408 -7.21 12.08 22.41
C ASP A 408 -6.34 11.11 21.60
N ALA A 409 -6.79 9.87 21.46
CA ALA A 409 -6.14 8.88 20.61
C ALA A 409 -6.72 8.86 19.19
N ILE A 410 -8.02 9.15 19.07
CA ILE A 410 -8.74 9.21 17.80
C ILE A 410 -9.12 10.65 17.49
N LYS A 411 -8.74 11.12 16.31
CA LYS A 411 -9.07 12.49 15.81
C LYS A 411 -10.50 12.53 15.24
N GLN A 412 -10.83 11.51 14.45
CA GLN A 412 -12.08 11.47 13.70
C GLN A 412 -12.45 10.03 13.35
N VAL A 413 -13.75 9.76 13.28
CA VAL A 413 -14.30 8.52 12.73
C VAL A 413 -15.18 8.91 11.55
N LEU A 414 -14.86 8.37 10.37
CA LEU A 414 -15.53 8.66 9.11
C LEU A 414 -16.43 7.49 8.72
N LYS A 415 -17.61 7.78 8.20
CA LYS A 415 -18.45 6.79 7.51
C LYS A 415 -17.90 6.53 6.11
N LYS A 416 -18.06 5.31 5.58
CA LYS A 416 -17.58 4.95 4.23
C LYS A 416 -18.05 5.90 3.12
N GLY A 417 -19.26 6.44 3.22
CA GLY A 417 -19.81 7.39 2.24
C GLY A 417 -19.13 8.76 2.22
N GLU A 418 -18.33 9.10 3.26
CA GLU A 418 -17.50 10.32 3.27
C GLU A 418 -16.17 10.12 2.52
N LEU A 419 -15.75 8.85 2.31
CA LEU A 419 -14.48 8.48 1.68
C LEU A 419 -14.65 7.93 0.26
N PHE A 420 -15.73 7.16 0.03
CA PHE A 420 -15.90 6.38 -1.19
C PHE A 420 -17.26 6.61 -1.84
N TRP A 421 -17.25 6.71 -3.15
CA TRP A 421 -18.45 6.79 -3.98
C TRP A 421 -18.33 5.85 -5.19
N GLY A 422 -19.45 5.42 -5.73
CA GLY A 422 -19.50 4.50 -6.86
C GLY A 422 -20.14 3.15 -6.49
N PRO A 423 -20.26 2.24 -7.46
CA PRO A 423 -21.05 1.02 -7.33
C PRO A 423 -20.53 0.04 -6.28
N TYR A 424 -19.23 0.09 -5.95
CA TYR A 424 -18.58 -0.82 -5.00
C TYR A 424 -18.36 -0.20 -3.62
N ALA A 425 -18.70 1.07 -3.40
CA ALA A 425 -18.57 1.73 -2.10
C ALA A 425 -19.29 0.98 -0.95
N LYS A 426 -20.36 0.24 -1.28
CA LYS A 426 -21.09 -0.61 -0.32
C LYS A 426 -20.23 -1.77 0.22
N GLU A 427 -19.20 -2.21 -0.49
CA GLU A 427 -18.30 -3.32 -0.12
C GLU A 427 -17.20 -2.87 0.86
N ALA A 428 -16.98 -1.56 1.01
CA ALA A 428 -16.07 -0.99 1.98
C ALA A 428 -16.53 -1.25 3.42
N ALA A 429 -15.60 -1.20 4.38
CA ALA A 429 -15.91 -1.19 5.81
C ALA A 429 -16.82 0.00 6.16
N ASP A 430 -17.64 -0.11 7.18
CA ASP A 430 -18.67 0.88 7.47
C ASP A 430 -18.09 2.16 8.10
N LEU A 431 -17.02 2.03 8.93
CA LEU A 431 -16.34 3.14 9.58
C LEU A 431 -14.81 3.06 9.40
N TYR A 432 -14.18 4.24 9.37
CA TYR A 432 -12.74 4.44 9.23
C TYR A 432 -12.25 5.43 10.28
N LEU A 433 -11.21 5.08 11.03
CA LEU A 433 -10.69 5.87 12.12
C LEU A 433 -9.43 6.64 11.71
N LYS A 434 -9.40 7.95 11.96
CA LYS A 434 -8.18 8.78 11.88
C LYS A 434 -7.61 8.99 13.28
N VAL A 435 -6.32 8.71 13.44
CA VAL A 435 -5.59 8.96 14.69
C VAL A 435 -5.38 10.45 14.93
N SER A 436 -5.25 10.85 16.19
CA SER A 436 -4.97 12.24 16.57
C SER A 436 -3.50 12.62 16.47
N ARG A 437 -2.62 11.64 16.53
CA ARG A 437 -1.15 11.81 16.48
C ARG A 437 -0.57 10.85 15.46
N GLU A 438 0.43 11.31 14.73
CA GLU A 438 1.05 10.53 13.65
C GLU A 438 1.72 9.25 14.16
N GLU A 439 2.24 9.23 15.38
CA GLU A 439 2.91 8.08 15.97
C GLU A 439 1.97 6.94 16.42
N TYR A 440 0.66 7.09 16.26
CA TYR A 440 -0.29 5.99 16.50
C TYR A 440 -0.56 5.17 15.25
N HIS A 441 -0.69 3.87 15.43
CA HIS A 441 -1.20 2.96 14.41
C HIS A 441 -2.35 2.12 14.98
N ILE A 442 -3.47 2.06 14.26
CA ILE A 442 -4.63 1.29 14.67
C ILE A 442 -4.53 -0.11 14.09
N LEU A 443 -4.46 -1.10 14.98
CA LEU A 443 -4.50 -2.50 14.60
C LEU A 443 -5.96 -2.95 14.48
N GLY A 444 -6.38 -3.25 13.27
CA GLY A 444 -7.53 -4.06 12.96
C GLY A 444 -7.07 -5.48 12.69
N GLY A 445 -7.92 -6.44 12.87
CA GLY A 445 -7.63 -7.85 12.62
C GLY A 445 -8.41 -8.72 13.59
N ALA A 446 -8.81 -9.90 13.15
CA ALA A 446 -9.62 -10.80 13.94
C ALA A 446 -8.88 -11.42 15.15
N THR A 447 -7.59 -11.12 15.32
CA THR A 447 -6.77 -11.64 16.40
C THR A 447 -6.69 -10.67 17.58
N PHE A 448 -6.77 -11.22 18.79
CA PHE A 448 -6.62 -10.48 20.04
C PHE A 448 -5.13 -10.48 20.48
N ILE A 449 -4.30 -9.66 19.79
CA ILE A 449 -2.85 -9.64 20.00
C ILE A 449 -2.49 -9.23 21.43
N SER A 450 -3.24 -8.29 22.02
CA SER A 450 -2.99 -7.76 23.34
C SER A 450 -4.29 -7.47 24.08
N ASN A 451 -4.26 -7.63 25.40
CA ASN A 451 -5.36 -7.21 26.27
C ASN A 451 -5.29 -5.72 26.65
N ARG A 452 -4.29 -4.96 26.19
CA ARG A 452 -4.19 -3.50 26.39
C ARG A 452 -4.83 -2.79 25.22
N LEU A 453 -5.56 -1.71 25.49
CA LEU A 453 -6.15 -0.90 24.44
C LEU A 453 -5.07 -0.15 23.65
N ILE A 454 -4.20 0.58 24.35
CA ILE A 454 -3.08 1.31 23.77
C ILE A 454 -1.81 0.77 24.40
N GLU A 455 -0.82 0.51 23.56
CA GLU A 455 0.47 0.00 24.01
C GLU A 455 1.62 0.43 23.09
N ARG A 456 2.86 0.33 23.59
CA ARG A 456 4.06 0.51 22.79
C ARG A 456 4.04 -0.46 21.59
N SER A 457 4.38 0.07 20.41
CA SER A 457 4.56 -0.74 19.19
C SER A 457 5.76 -1.67 19.30
N TYR A 458 5.75 -2.74 18.50
CA TYR A 458 6.88 -3.64 18.28
C TYR A 458 6.80 -4.23 16.86
N GLY A 459 7.94 -4.37 16.21
CA GLY A 459 8.04 -4.90 14.85
C GLY A 459 8.19 -3.82 13.80
N ASN A 460 7.14 -3.47 13.05
CA ASN A 460 7.23 -2.39 12.07
C ASN A 460 7.47 -1.06 12.78
N THR A 461 8.47 -0.30 12.30
CA THR A 461 8.91 0.94 12.93
C THR A 461 8.27 2.18 12.32
N ALA A 462 7.62 2.04 11.15
CA ALA A 462 6.85 3.09 10.46
C ALA A 462 5.53 2.56 9.91
N THR A 463 4.61 3.47 9.59
CA THR A 463 3.34 3.17 8.92
C THR A 463 2.98 4.28 7.93
N HIS A 464 2.06 3.98 7.03
CA HIS A 464 1.68 4.83 5.92
C HIS A 464 1.05 6.16 6.35
N ARG A 465 1.28 7.20 5.54
CA ARG A 465 0.73 8.56 5.61
C ARG A 465 0.14 8.93 4.26
N THR A 466 -0.76 9.89 4.24
CA THR A 466 -1.43 10.31 3.00
C THR A 466 -0.58 11.20 2.10
N ASP A 467 0.54 11.71 2.58
CA ASP A 467 1.42 12.68 1.90
C ASP A 467 2.52 11.96 1.09
N GLY A 468 2.24 11.65 -0.15
CA GLY A 468 3.21 11.19 -1.13
C GLY A 468 3.95 12.34 -1.82
N ILE A 469 4.78 12.02 -2.83
CA ILE A 469 5.44 13.00 -3.70
C ILE A 469 4.86 12.97 -5.11
N PHE A 470 4.87 14.13 -5.76
CA PHE A 470 4.62 14.31 -7.17
C PHE A 470 5.64 15.27 -7.76
N ILE A 471 6.34 14.82 -8.81
CA ILE A 471 7.26 15.63 -9.62
C ILE A 471 6.96 15.29 -11.07
N ALA A 472 6.76 16.30 -11.91
CA ALA A 472 6.60 16.11 -13.36
C ALA A 472 7.53 17.06 -14.11
N CYS A 473 8.17 16.56 -15.17
CA CYS A 473 9.13 17.30 -15.97
C CYS A 473 9.03 16.86 -17.43
N GLY A 474 9.26 17.76 -18.36
CA GLY A 474 9.27 17.45 -19.78
C GLY A 474 8.65 18.54 -20.67
N PRO A 475 8.55 18.28 -21.99
CA PRO A 475 8.16 19.30 -22.96
C PRO A 475 6.74 19.86 -22.77
N ALA A 476 5.82 19.09 -22.16
CA ALA A 476 4.45 19.56 -21.89
C ALA A 476 4.31 20.30 -20.55
N ILE A 477 5.32 20.23 -19.67
CA ILE A 477 5.22 20.57 -18.26
C ILE A 477 5.80 21.96 -17.97
N ASN A 478 5.13 22.74 -17.12
CA ASN A 478 5.66 24.00 -16.59
C ASN A 478 6.96 23.75 -15.79
N LYS A 479 7.88 24.70 -15.87
CA LYS A 479 9.17 24.62 -15.17
C LYS A 479 9.16 25.35 -13.84
N SER A 480 9.94 24.84 -12.89
CA SER A 480 10.20 25.48 -11.60
C SER A 480 8.93 25.90 -10.84
N GLN A 481 7.86 25.09 -10.95
CA GLN A 481 6.56 25.42 -10.39
C GLN A 481 6.16 24.48 -9.25
N HIS A 482 5.80 25.06 -8.12
CA HIS A 482 5.11 24.34 -7.05
C HIS A 482 3.59 24.47 -7.24
N LEU A 483 2.86 23.33 -7.28
CA LEU A 483 1.41 23.37 -7.31
C LEU A 483 0.87 23.76 -5.94
N SER A 484 0.04 24.80 -5.89
CA SER A 484 -0.55 25.31 -4.65
C SER A 484 -1.55 24.36 -4.02
N LYS A 485 -2.15 23.49 -4.82
CA LYS A 485 -3.06 22.43 -4.38
C LYS A 485 -2.45 21.07 -4.70
N PRO A 486 -2.19 20.20 -3.69
CA PRO A 486 -1.74 18.85 -3.93
C PRO A 486 -2.70 18.07 -4.84
N PRO A 487 -2.22 17.43 -5.90
CA PRO A 487 -3.02 16.52 -6.69
C PRO A 487 -3.47 15.32 -5.85
N LYS A 488 -4.63 14.76 -6.19
CA LYS A 488 -5.01 13.45 -5.69
C LYS A 488 -4.45 12.36 -6.59
N ILE A 489 -4.06 11.24 -6.02
CA ILE A 489 -3.37 10.17 -6.74
C ILE A 489 -4.13 9.69 -7.98
N TYR A 490 -5.46 9.64 -7.94
CA TYR A 490 -6.28 9.24 -9.09
C TYR A 490 -6.39 10.32 -10.19
N GLU A 491 -5.91 11.56 -9.95
CA GLU A 491 -5.87 12.58 -11.00
C GLU A 491 -4.74 12.33 -12.00
N LEU A 492 -3.67 11.65 -11.59
CA LEU A 492 -2.48 11.45 -12.42
C LEU A 492 -2.78 10.66 -13.70
N ALA A 493 -3.67 9.67 -13.67
CA ALA A 493 -4.05 8.91 -14.87
C ALA A 493 -4.67 9.80 -15.96
N ALA A 494 -5.52 10.76 -15.59
CA ALA A 494 -6.12 11.71 -16.54
C ALA A 494 -5.05 12.60 -17.18
N ASN A 495 -4.07 13.06 -16.40
CA ASN A 495 -2.96 13.87 -16.89
C ASN A 495 -2.02 13.10 -17.81
N ILE A 496 -1.77 11.81 -17.54
CA ILE A 496 -0.98 10.93 -18.40
C ILE A 496 -1.69 10.70 -19.75
N LEU A 497 -2.99 10.42 -19.73
CA LEU A 497 -3.78 10.27 -20.95
C LEU A 497 -3.73 11.56 -21.79
N TYR A 498 -3.88 12.72 -21.15
CA TYR A 498 -3.81 14.03 -21.81
C TYR A 498 -2.44 14.27 -22.44
N MET A 499 -1.32 13.99 -21.76
CA MET A 499 0.03 14.07 -22.32
C MET A 499 0.22 13.19 -23.57
N LEU A 500 -0.48 12.06 -23.64
CA LEU A 500 -0.40 11.11 -24.76
C LEU A 500 -1.43 11.38 -25.86
N GLY A 501 -2.24 12.43 -25.74
CA GLY A 501 -3.28 12.80 -26.70
C GLY A 501 -4.43 11.79 -26.75
N ILE A 502 -4.74 11.16 -25.63
CA ILE A 502 -5.82 10.16 -25.51
C ILE A 502 -7.00 10.77 -24.76
N PRO A 503 -8.23 10.65 -25.28
CA PRO A 503 -9.43 11.08 -24.57
C PRO A 503 -9.56 10.42 -23.19
N ILE A 504 -9.95 11.21 -22.20
CA ILE A 504 -10.09 10.80 -20.82
C ILE A 504 -11.46 10.16 -20.63
N PRO A 505 -11.57 8.95 -20.05
CA PRO A 505 -12.87 8.36 -19.74
C PRO A 505 -13.71 9.26 -18.83
N GLY A 506 -14.97 9.51 -19.18
CA GLY A 506 -15.85 10.41 -18.44
C GLY A 506 -16.23 9.92 -17.04
N ASP A 507 -15.99 8.63 -16.74
CA ASP A 507 -16.19 8.03 -15.42
C ASP A 507 -14.96 8.10 -14.50
N PHE A 508 -13.83 8.69 -14.95
CA PHE A 508 -12.70 9.00 -14.08
C PHE A 508 -13.10 10.03 -13.01
N ASP A 509 -12.59 9.86 -11.81
CA ASP A 509 -12.66 10.87 -10.76
C ASP A 509 -11.58 11.94 -10.93
N GLY A 510 -10.46 11.53 -11.51
CA GLY A 510 -9.34 12.41 -11.84
C GLY A 510 -9.67 13.36 -12.98
N LYS A 511 -9.19 14.60 -12.84
CA LYS A 511 -9.30 15.65 -13.85
C LYS A 511 -7.91 16.08 -14.30
N VAL A 512 -7.84 16.75 -15.47
CA VAL A 512 -6.62 17.40 -15.94
C VAL A 512 -6.31 18.58 -15.02
N ILE A 513 -5.06 18.65 -14.59
CA ILE A 513 -4.52 19.74 -13.76
C ILE A 513 -3.88 20.74 -14.72
N GLU A 514 -4.64 21.71 -15.20
CA GLU A 514 -4.17 22.66 -16.21
C GLU A 514 -2.92 23.41 -15.76
N ALA A 515 -2.81 23.76 -14.46
CA ALA A 515 -1.62 24.39 -13.90
C ALA A 515 -0.31 23.59 -14.05
N LEU A 516 -0.41 22.29 -14.36
CA LEU A 516 0.74 21.42 -14.61
C LEU A 516 1.39 21.71 -15.98
N PHE A 517 0.60 22.15 -16.95
CA PHE A 517 0.99 22.20 -18.37
C PHE A 517 1.38 23.60 -18.83
N THR A 518 2.30 23.68 -19.81
CA THR A 518 2.64 24.94 -20.42
C THR A 518 1.46 25.52 -21.20
N PRO A 519 1.33 26.87 -21.31
CA PRO A 519 0.29 27.50 -22.11
C PRO A 519 0.29 27.03 -23.58
N GLU A 520 1.48 26.80 -24.14
CA GLU A 520 1.65 26.31 -25.51
C GLU A 520 1.05 24.91 -25.67
N PHE A 521 1.31 24.00 -24.68
CA PHE A 521 0.75 22.65 -24.74
C PHE A 521 -0.77 22.67 -24.62
N LEU A 522 -1.33 23.47 -23.71
CA LEU A 522 -2.78 23.64 -23.53
C LEU A 522 -3.46 24.21 -24.80
N SER A 523 -2.82 25.18 -25.46
CA SER A 523 -3.38 25.81 -26.67
C SER A 523 -3.39 24.87 -27.89
N GLN A 524 -2.47 23.89 -27.93
CA GLN A 524 -2.31 22.96 -29.05
C GLN A 524 -3.08 21.64 -28.84
N ASN A 525 -3.51 21.34 -27.63
CA ASN A 525 -4.13 20.07 -27.27
C ASN A 525 -5.42 20.30 -26.51
N GLU A 526 -6.54 19.93 -27.09
CA GLU A 526 -7.86 20.01 -26.46
C GLU A 526 -8.00 18.94 -25.37
N ILE A 527 -8.59 19.29 -24.22
CA ILE A 527 -8.93 18.34 -23.16
C ILE A 527 -10.26 17.66 -23.51
N ILE A 528 -10.21 16.40 -23.92
CA ILE A 528 -11.37 15.64 -24.38
C ILE A 528 -11.75 14.61 -23.32
N TYR A 529 -13.01 14.67 -22.85
CA TYR A 529 -13.64 13.63 -22.03
C TYR A 529 -14.59 12.79 -22.89
N GLN A 530 -14.41 11.46 -22.85
CA GLN A 530 -15.20 10.52 -23.66
C GLN A 530 -16.24 9.80 -22.82
N ASP A 531 -17.51 9.74 -23.27
CA ASP A 531 -18.55 8.95 -22.59
C ASP A 531 -18.24 7.44 -22.72
N VAL A 532 -18.31 6.73 -21.61
CA VAL A 532 -17.86 5.33 -21.48
C VAL A 532 -19.00 4.31 -21.60
N ARG A 533 -20.26 4.76 -21.76
CA ARG A 533 -21.45 3.89 -21.66
C ARG A 533 -21.52 2.75 -22.66
N GLN A 534 -20.80 2.81 -23.78
CA GLN A 534 -20.82 1.78 -24.82
C GLN A 534 -19.70 0.74 -24.74
N GLU A 535 -18.54 1.04 -24.15
CA GLU A 535 -17.38 0.14 -24.12
C GLU A 535 -17.35 -0.82 -22.90
N GLN A 536 -17.99 -0.45 -21.79
CA GLN A 536 -17.86 -1.18 -20.52
C GLN A 536 -18.59 -2.53 -20.49
N SER A 537 -19.68 -2.72 -21.23
CA SER A 537 -20.47 -3.95 -21.13
C SER A 537 -19.78 -5.20 -21.69
N ALA A 538 -18.94 -5.04 -22.70
CA ALA A 538 -18.20 -6.15 -23.32
C ALA A 538 -16.92 -6.48 -22.55
N THR A 539 -16.20 -5.45 -22.09
CA THR A 539 -14.89 -5.59 -21.41
C THR A 539 -15.05 -6.10 -19.99
N TYR A 540 -16.14 -5.74 -19.29
CA TYR A 540 -16.43 -6.20 -17.93
C TYR A 540 -16.73 -7.70 -17.89
N LYS A 541 -17.44 -8.23 -18.92
CA LYS A 541 -17.66 -9.68 -19.07
C LYS A 541 -16.35 -10.45 -19.36
N ALA A 542 -15.43 -9.85 -20.12
CA ALA A 542 -14.13 -10.45 -20.39
C ALA A 542 -13.17 -10.40 -19.17
N ALA A 543 -13.25 -9.35 -18.33
CA ALA A 543 -12.47 -9.25 -17.09
C ALA A 543 -12.90 -10.28 -16.03
N GLN A 544 -14.18 -10.70 -16.01
CA GLN A 544 -14.64 -11.81 -15.17
C GLN A 544 -14.03 -13.16 -15.58
N ALA A 545 -13.48 -13.28 -16.79
CA ALA A 545 -12.80 -14.48 -17.27
C ALA A 545 -11.33 -14.61 -16.81
N LYS A 546 -10.75 -13.60 -16.10
CA LYS A 546 -9.45 -13.79 -15.44
C LYS A 546 -9.59 -14.85 -14.35
N ALA A 547 -8.83 -15.92 -14.47
CA ALA A 547 -8.70 -16.91 -13.41
C ALA A 547 -8.24 -16.22 -12.12
N GLY A 548 -8.96 -16.41 -11.02
CA GLY A 548 -8.51 -16.01 -9.69
C GLY A 548 -7.22 -16.73 -9.31
N LEU A 549 -6.64 -16.35 -8.18
CA LEU A 549 -5.50 -17.07 -7.62
C LEU A 549 -5.91 -18.50 -7.26
N THR A 550 -5.01 -19.46 -7.49
CA THR A 550 -5.13 -20.81 -6.95
C THR A 550 -5.00 -20.80 -5.42
N ASP A 551 -5.42 -21.87 -4.76
CA ASP A 551 -5.30 -21.97 -3.28
C ASP A 551 -3.84 -21.88 -2.81
N ASP A 552 -2.89 -22.41 -3.60
CA ASP A 552 -1.46 -22.31 -3.30
C ASP A 552 -0.94 -20.88 -3.45
N GLU A 553 -1.37 -20.15 -4.48
CA GLU A 553 -1.05 -18.74 -4.68
C GLU A 553 -1.67 -17.85 -3.59
N ILE A 554 -2.90 -18.12 -3.17
CA ILE A 554 -3.55 -17.44 -2.04
C ILE A 554 -2.74 -17.63 -0.76
N ARG A 555 -2.27 -18.86 -0.52
CA ARG A 555 -1.44 -19.19 0.66
C ARG A 555 -0.10 -18.47 0.60
N ALA A 556 0.59 -18.53 -0.54
CA ALA A 556 1.87 -17.85 -0.76
C ALA A 556 1.74 -16.33 -0.60
N ALA A 557 0.69 -15.73 -1.16
CA ALA A 557 0.42 -14.29 -1.02
C ALA A 557 0.16 -13.89 0.44
N LYS A 558 -0.63 -14.67 1.20
CA LYS A 558 -0.85 -14.43 2.64
C LYS A 558 0.45 -14.47 3.43
N GLU A 559 1.27 -15.49 3.23
CA GLU A 559 2.55 -15.65 3.92
C GLU A 559 3.51 -14.50 3.60
N MET A 560 3.54 -14.03 2.36
CA MET A 560 4.36 -12.89 1.97
C MET A 560 3.89 -11.59 2.61
N LEU A 561 2.59 -11.31 2.61
CA LEU A 561 2.01 -10.14 3.28
C LEU A 561 2.32 -10.13 4.78
N LYS A 562 2.33 -11.32 5.43
CA LYS A 562 2.75 -11.46 6.84
C LYS A 562 4.23 -11.17 7.04
N LYS A 563 5.11 -11.69 6.18
CA LYS A 563 6.56 -11.44 6.24
C LYS A 563 6.88 -9.96 6.08
N LEU A 564 6.22 -9.27 5.15
CA LEU A 564 6.34 -7.83 4.95
C LEU A 564 5.74 -7.01 6.11
N GLY A 565 4.91 -7.63 6.96
CA GLY A 565 4.27 -6.96 8.09
C GLY A 565 2.99 -6.21 7.71
N TYR A 566 2.50 -6.40 6.50
CA TYR A 566 1.25 -5.79 6.03
C TYR A 566 -0.01 -6.52 6.55
N VAL A 567 0.10 -7.79 6.88
CA VAL A 567 -0.99 -8.60 7.46
C VAL A 567 -0.50 -9.29 8.72
N ARG A 568 -1.36 -9.40 9.72
CA ARG A 568 -1.10 -10.12 10.97
C ARG A 568 -2.16 -11.21 11.15
N ASP A 569 -1.76 -12.34 11.75
CA ASP A 569 -2.68 -13.43 12.14
C ASP A 569 -3.60 -13.01 13.28
#